data_257a0d28c9d2ebc1d1d5604749160b03
#
_entry.id   257a0d28c9d2ebc1d1d5604749160b03
#
_cell.length_a   1.000
_cell.length_b   1.000
_cell.length_c   1.000
_cell.angle_alpha   90.00
_cell.angle_beta   90.00
_cell.angle_gamma   90.00
#
_symmetry.space_group_name_H-M   'P 1'
#
loop_
_entity.id
_entity.type
_entity.pdbx_description
1 polymer ?
#
loop_
_entity_poly.entity_id
_entity_poly.type
_entity_poly.pdbx_seq_one_letter_code
_entity_poly.pdbx_strand_id
1 'polypeptide(L)'
;MKLILALAVSASCVFRPGFSYAEDTTSQLTGTWKLVSWLTRFDGGDTVEPFGPNPKGRLVLTPDRHWIIILTGANRKPAKTIEEKAALLDSLLAYSGKYTVEGDKITTHVDMSWNEINTNQNLTRFFRMEGSKLTIRTPEIVSSVRPGQKAVGTITFERER
;
A
#
# COMPACT_ATOMS: atom_id res chain seq x y z
N MET A 1 -27.38 -53.84 -48.39
CA MET A 1 -27.48 -53.55 -46.94
C MET A 1 -26.18 -52.87 -46.56
N LYS A 2 -26.15 -51.50 -46.53
CA LYS A 2 -24.95 -50.69 -46.22
C LYS A 2 -25.13 -50.12 -44.80
N LEU A 3 -24.22 -50.55 -43.92
CA LEU A 3 -24.18 -50.10 -42.54
C LEU A 3 -23.41 -48.75 -42.50
N ILE A 4 -24.05 -47.67 -42.06
CA ILE A 4 -23.41 -46.37 -41.86
C ILE A 4 -23.03 -46.28 -40.37
N LEU A 5 -21.72 -46.26 -40.12
CA LEU A 5 -21.18 -46.07 -38.77
C LEU A 5 -21.07 -44.57 -38.49
N ALA A 6 -21.91 -44.07 -37.57
CA ALA A 6 -21.86 -42.68 -37.13
C ALA A 6 -20.81 -42.53 -36.04
N LEU A 7 -19.76 -41.75 -36.33
CA LEU A 7 -18.71 -41.39 -35.37
C LEU A 7 -19.16 -40.21 -34.55
N ALA A 8 -19.48 -40.42 -33.28
CA ALA A 8 -19.79 -39.33 -32.33
C ALA A 8 -18.48 -38.72 -31.81
N VAL A 9 -18.19 -37.51 -32.24
CA VAL A 9 -17.09 -36.67 -31.68
C VAL A 9 -17.59 -35.99 -30.41
N SER A 10 -17.20 -36.49 -29.26
CA SER A 10 -17.43 -35.81 -27.97
C SER A 10 -16.42 -34.68 -27.79
N ALA A 11 -16.89 -33.45 -27.90
CA ALA A 11 -16.10 -32.27 -27.58
C ALA A 11 -15.99 -32.14 -26.04
N SER A 12 -14.85 -32.56 -25.49
CA SER A 12 -14.53 -32.31 -24.08
C SER A 12 -14.18 -30.82 -23.90
N CYS A 13 -15.12 -30.03 -23.34
CA CYS A 13 -14.83 -28.71 -22.84
C CYS A 13 -13.86 -28.81 -21.68
N VAL A 14 -12.59 -28.52 -21.91
CA VAL A 14 -11.59 -28.35 -20.86
C VAL A 14 -11.88 -27.01 -20.18
N PHE A 15 -12.54 -27.07 -19.03
CA PHE A 15 -12.71 -25.96 -18.14
C PHE A 15 -11.33 -25.58 -17.58
N ARG A 16 -10.69 -24.56 -18.15
CA ARG A 16 -9.50 -23.96 -17.55
C ARG A 16 -9.97 -23.08 -16.40
N PRO A 17 -9.63 -23.39 -15.13
CA PRO A 17 -9.87 -22.46 -14.05
C PRO A 17 -9.10 -21.18 -14.37
N GLY A 18 -9.80 -20.04 -14.40
CA GLY A 18 -9.22 -18.74 -14.62
C GLY A 18 -8.20 -18.46 -13.52
N PHE A 19 -6.90 -18.59 -13.85
CA PHE A 19 -5.82 -18.13 -13.00
C PHE A 19 -5.91 -16.61 -12.91
N SER A 20 -6.13 -16.19 -11.85
CA SER A 20 -6.38 -15.10 -10.97
C SER A 20 -5.66 -13.80 -11.36
N TYR A 21 -6.43 -12.79 -11.72
CA TYR A 21 -6.05 -11.38 -11.84
C TYR A 21 -5.29 -10.87 -10.59
N ALA A 22 -5.55 -11.49 -9.42
CA ALA A 22 -4.92 -11.16 -8.14
C ALA A 22 -3.46 -11.61 -8.02
N GLU A 23 -3.06 -12.70 -8.66
CA GLU A 23 -1.69 -13.23 -8.59
C GLU A 23 -0.74 -12.39 -9.46
N ASP A 24 -1.21 -11.95 -10.63
CA ASP A 24 -0.46 -11.03 -11.49
C ASP A 24 -0.27 -9.65 -10.82
N THR A 25 -1.30 -9.10 -10.21
CA THR A 25 -1.23 -7.81 -9.49
C THR A 25 -0.28 -7.87 -8.29
N THR A 26 -0.26 -8.97 -7.53
CA THR A 26 0.67 -9.15 -6.40
C THR A 26 2.12 -9.22 -6.87
N SER A 27 2.39 -9.93 -7.97
CA SER A 27 3.73 -10.01 -8.56
C SER A 27 4.22 -8.64 -9.04
N GLN A 28 3.34 -7.85 -9.63
CA GLN A 28 3.64 -6.48 -10.05
C GLN A 28 3.89 -5.53 -8.87
N LEU A 29 3.24 -5.72 -7.73
CA LEU A 29 3.48 -4.93 -6.52
C LEU A 29 4.81 -5.27 -5.84
N THR A 30 5.28 -6.51 -5.97
CA THR A 30 6.51 -6.99 -5.31
C THR A 30 7.71 -6.17 -5.72
N GLY A 31 8.51 -5.75 -4.73
CA GLY A 31 9.73 -4.98 -4.93
C GLY A 31 9.96 -3.90 -3.88
N THR A 32 10.97 -3.09 -4.14
CA THR A 32 11.33 -1.94 -3.31
C THR A 32 10.86 -0.66 -3.98
N TRP A 33 10.20 0.18 -3.21
CA TRP A 33 9.56 1.41 -3.64
C TRP A 33 10.09 2.59 -2.83
N LYS A 34 10.73 3.55 -3.49
CA LYS A 34 11.24 4.78 -2.88
C LYS A 34 10.11 5.80 -2.77
N LEU A 35 10.00 6.43 -1.61
CA LEU A 35 9.05 7.52 -1.39
C LEU A 35 9.37 8.72 -2.28
N VAL A 36 8.36 9.25 -2.94
CA VAL A 36 8.41 10.49 -3.74
C VAL A 36 7.71 11.62 -3.00
N SER A 37 6.47 11.39 -2.52
CA SER A 37 5.69 12.41 -1.81
C SER A 37 4.66 11.79 -0.90
N TRP A 38 4.25 12.55 0.13
CA TRP A 38 3.08 12.27 0.92
C TRP A 38 2.24 13.54 1.05
N LEU A 39 1.01 13.48 0.56
CA LEU A 39 0.04 14.57 0.59
C LEU A 39 -1.17 14.13 1.43
N THR A 40 -1.71 15.04 2.22
CA THR A 40 -2.99 14.85 2.92
C THR A 40 -3.93 15.94 2.47
N ARG A 41 -5.05 15.54 1.86
CA ARG A 41 -6.11 16.43 1.42
C ARG A 41 -7.28 16.37 2.40
N PHE A 42 -7.74 17.55 2.84
CA PHE A 42 -8.91 17.70 3.68
C PHE A 42 -10.18 17.96 2.87
N ASP A 43 -11.33 17.71 3.45
CA ASP A 43 -12.65 17.93 2.82
C ASP A 43 -12.92 19.40 2.48
N GLY A 44 -12.31 20.36 3.19
CA GLY A 44 -12.28 21.78 2.85
C GLY A 44 -11.45 22.16 1.61
N GLY A 45 -10.80 21.17 0.95
CA GLY A 45 -9.98 21.38 -0.26
C GLY A 45 -8.51 21.64 0.00
N ASP A 46 -8.12 21.98 1.22
CA ASP A 46 -6.73 22.18 1.61
C ASP A 46 -5.90 20.93 1.47
N THR A 47 -4.65 21.09 1.04
CA THR A 47 -3.66 20.01 0.96
C THR A 47 -2.42 20.39 1.75
N VAL A 48 -1.92 19.46 2.56
CA VAL A 48 -0.70 19.62 3.35
C VAL A 48 0.27 18.47 3.08
N GLU A 49 1.53 18.73 3.34
CA GLU A 49 2.61 17.74 3.33
C GLU A 49 2.98 17.40 4.79
N PRO A 50 2.40 16.34 5.38
CA PRO A 50 2.59 16.07 6.82
C PRO A 50 4.04 15.77 7.18
N PHE A 51 4.83 15.29 6.23
CA PHE A 51 6.25 15.01 6.40
C PHE A 51 7.16 16.06 5.73
N GLY A 52 6.59 17.20 5.33
CA GLY A 52 7.28 18.27 4.63
C GLY A 52 7.69 17.92 3.20
N PRO A 53 8.37 18.85 2.50
CA PRO A 53 8.84 18.63 1.13
C PRO A 53 10.01 17.65 1.12
N ASN A 54 10.03 16.77 0.11
CA ASN A 54 11.08 15.76 -0.07
C ASN A 54 11.27 14.80 1.14
N PRO A 55 10.21 14.17 1.66
CA PRO A 55 10.32 13.18 2.71
C PRO A 55 11.15 11.98 2.21
N LYS A 56 11.71 11.21 3.13
CA LYS A 56 12.51 10.03 2.79
C LYS A 56 11.81 8.76 3.25
N GLY A 57 12.00 7.67 2.52
CA GLY A 57 11.50 6.38 2.97
C GLY A 57 11.42 5.34 1.88
N ARG A 58 11.04 4.16 2.32
CA ARG A 58 10.84 2.99 1.47
C ARG A 58 9.63 2.19 1.92
N LEU A 59 9.01 1.58 0.92
CA LEU A 59 8.07 0.49 1.08
C LEU A 59 8.68 -0.73 0.39
N VAL A 60 8.74 -1.85 1.10
CA VAL A 60 9.17 -3.13 0.54
C VAL A 60 7.98 -4.08 0.58
N LEU A 61 7.64 -4.64 -0.58
CA LEU A 61 6.62 -5.67 -0.73
C LEU A 61 7.31 -6.96 -1.19
N THR A 62 7.26 -7.99 -0.37
CA THR A 62 7.94 -9.25 -0.66
C THR A 62 7.04 -10.26 -1.38
N PRO A 63 7.61 -11.26 -2.12
CA PRO A 63 6.83 -12.29 -2.79
C PRO A 63 5.99 -13.13 -1.82
N ASP A 64 6.45 -13.32 -0.58
CA ASP A 64 5.74 -14.02 0.50
C ASP A 64 4.78 -13.12 1.28
N ARG A 65 4.43 -11.96 0.68
CA ARG A 65 3.40 -11.00 1.13
C ARG A 65 3.70 -10.30 2.44
N HIS A 66 4.96 -9.95 2.72
CA HIS A 66 5.26 -8.99 3.76
C HIS A 66 5.25 -7.56 3.19
N TRP A 67 4.64 -6.70 3.96
CA TRP A 67 4.66 -5.25 3.84
C TRP A 67 5.62 -4.71 4.89
N ILE A 68 6.63 -3.95 4.47
CA ILE A 68 7.56 -3.26 5.38
C ILE A 68 7.67 -1.83 4.90
N ILE A 69 7.28 -0.87 5.73
CA ILE A 69 7.31 0.55 5.39
C ILE A 69 8.05 1.33 6.46
N ILE A 70 8.96 2.21 6.01
CA ILE A 70 9.63 3.19 6.86
C ILE A 70 9.67 4.52 6.11
N LEU A 71 8.96 5.52 6.63
CA LEU A 71 8.92 6.87 6.09
C LEU A 71 9.34 7.86 7.17
N THR A 72 10.11 8.86 6.77
CA THR A 72 10.58 9.92 7.68
C THR A 72 10.35 11.29 7.06
N GLY A 73 10.03 12.24 7.90
CA GLY A 73 9.87 13.64 7.50
C GLY A 73 11.16 14.25 6.95
N ALA A 74 11.01 15.37 6.25
CA ALA A 74 12.12 16.16 5.75
C ALA A 74 12.91 16.83 6.89
N ASN A 75 14.17 17.20 6.59
CA ASN A 75 14.99 18.07 7.45
C ASN A 75 15.26 17.56 8.88
N ARG A 76 15.20 16.25 9.12
CA ARG A 76 15.47 15.65 10.42
C ARG A 76 16.92 15.88 10.84
N LYS A 77 17.13 16.21 12.12
CA LYS A 77 18.44 16.40 12.74
C LYS A 77 18.57 15.47 13.95
N PRO A 78 19.80 15.12 14.39
CA PRO A 78 19.99 14.38 15.63
C PRO A 78 19.37 15.13 16.81
N ALA A 79 18.56 14.43 17.60
CA ALA A 79 17.87 14.99 18.76
C ALA A 79 18.77 14.97 20.00
N LYS A 80 18.76 16.06 20.76
CA LYS A 80 19.50 16.23 22.01
C LYS A 80 18.59 16.27 23.22
N THR A 81 17.34 16.79 23.06
CA THR A 81 16.37 16.90 24.15
C THR A 81 15.25 15.86 24.00
N ILE A 82 14.41 15.71 25.00
CA ILE A 82 13.23 14.83 24.97
C ILE A 82 12.22 15.33 23.95
N GLU A 83 12.00 16.63 23.88
CA GLU A 83 11.08 17.27 22.93
C GLU A 83 11.54 17.07 21.48
N GLU A 84 12.83 17.18 21.22
CA GLU A 84 13.40 16.89 19.90
C GLU A 84 13.26 15.41 19.53
N LYS A 85 13.41 14.49 20.51
CA LYS A 85 13.18 13.05 20.28
C LYS A 85 11.71 12.77 19.98
N ALA A 86 10.78 13.41 20.70
CA ALA A 86 9.36 13.33 20.42
C ALA A 86 9.03 13.82 19.01
N ALA A 87 9.56 14.96 18.58
CA ALA A 87 9.40 15.49 17.22
C ALA A 87 9.96 14.55 16.14
N LEU A 88 11.07 13.83 16.40
CA LEU A 88 11.56 12.78 15.52
C LEU A 88 10.56 11.63 15.42
N LEU A 89 9.96 11.22 16.51
CA LEU A 89 8.97 10.16 16.55
C LEU A 89 7.70 10.57 15.79
N ASP A 90 7.22 11.81 15.96
CA ASP A 90 6.04 12.34 15.24
C ASP A 90 6.26 12.45 13.73
N SER A 91 7.53 12.57 13.29
CA SER A 91 7.92 12.60 11.88
C SER A 91 8.39 11.24 11.35
N LEU A 92 7.96 10.14 11.96
CA LEU A 92 8.23 8.77 11.57
C LEU A 92 6.91 8.03 11.31
N LEU A 93 6.88 7.23 10.26
CA LEU A 93 5.90 6.16 10.07
C LEU A 93 6.68 4.88 9.77
N ALA A 94 6.50 3.87 10.61
CA ALA A 94 7.15 2.58 10.43
C ALA A 94 6.23 1.45 10.91
N TYR A 95 5.94 0.51 10.07
CA TYR A 95 5.24 -0.72 10.45
C TYR A 95 5.51 -1.84 9.45
N SER A 96 5.27 -3.06 9.89
CA SER A 96 5.32 -4.26 9.07
C SER A 96 4.08 -5.12 9.28
N GLY A 97 3.91 -6.12 8.42
CA GLY A 97 2.85 -7.11 8.53
C GLY A 97 2.65 -7.91 7.26
N LYS A 98 1.73 -8.86 7.31
CA LYS A 98 1.29 -9.60 6.13
C LYS A 98 0.24 -8.80 5.39
N TYR A 99 0.29 -8.81 4.05
CA TYR A 99 -0.72 -8.13 3.25
C TYR A 99 -1.49 -9.09 2.33
N THR A 100 -2.72 -8.68 2.00
CA THR A 100 -3.56 -9.27 0.96
C THR A 100 -3.97 -8.22 -0.06
N VAL A 101 -4.25 -8.64 -1.29
CA VAL A 101 -4.70 -7.78 -2.38
C VAL A 101 -6.06 -8.27 -2.87
N GLU A 102 -6.99 -7.33 -3.00
CA GLU A 102 -8.34 -7.58 -3.53
C GLU A 102 -8.74 -6.40 -4.42
N GLY A 103 -8.70 -6.62 -5.74
CA GLY A 103 -8.92 -5.56 -6.73
C GLY A 103 -7.88 -4.44 -6.58
N ASP A 104 -8.34 -3.23 -6.28
CA ASP A 104 -7.52 -2.03 -6.05
C ASP A 104 -7.18 -1.79 -4.56
N LYS A 105 -7.53 -2.76 -3.69
CA LYS A 105 -7.30 -2.67 -2.24
C LYS A 105 -6.12 -3.55 -1.83
N ILE A 106 -5.31 -3.01 -0.96
CA ILE A 106 -4.28 -3.73 -0.22
C ILE A 106 -4.57 -3.59 1.27
N THR A 107 -4.68 -4.71 1.97
CA THR A 107 -4.93 -4.74 3.42
C THR A 107 -3.74 -5.38 4.11
N THR A 108 -3.10 -4.63 5.00
CA THR A 108 -1.98 -5.10 5.82
C THR A 108 -2.48 -5.43 7.22
N HIS A 109 -2.33 -6.68 7.65
CA HIS A 109 -2.44 -7.05 9.06
C HIS A 109 -1.11 -6.71 9.72
N VAL A 110 -1.11 -5.67 10.53
CA VAL A 110 0.09 -5.12 11.16
C VAL A 110 0.53 -6.00 12.32
N ASP A 111 1.73 -6.56 12.25
CA ASP A 111 2.34 -7.37 13.31
C ASP A 111 3.27 -6.55 14.21
N MET A 112 3.84 -5.47 13.68
CA MET A 112 4.78 -4.61 14.37
C MET A 112 4.66 -3.17 13.88
N SER A 113 4.57 -2.20 14.79
CA SER A 113 4.44 -0.78 14.46
C SER A 113 5.21 0.11 15.43
N TRP A 114 5.74 1.24 14.92
CA TRP A 114 6.30 2.31 15.75
C TRP A 114 5.26 2.95 16.67
N ASN A 115 3.99 2.89 16.29
CA ASN A 115 2.86 3.36 17.09
C ASN A 115 1.94 2.16 17.38
N GLU A 116 1.90 1.73 18.62
CA GLU A 116 1.20 0.52 19.08
C GLU A 116 -0.30 0.53 18.80
N ILE A 117 -0.91 1.69 18.53
CA ILE A 117 -2.33 1.76 18.13
C ILE A 117 -2.61 1.00 16.83
N ASN A 118 -1.58 0.80 16.00
CA ASN A 118 -1.69 0.07 14.74
C ASN A 118 -1.38 -1.42 14.87
N THR A 119 -0.72 -1.87 15.94
CA THR A 119 -0.35 -3.27 16.14
C THR A 119 -1.60 -4.13 16.28
N ASN A 120 -1.63 -5.27 15.59
CA ASN A 120 -2.78 -6.17 15.45
C ASN A 120 -4.00 -5.55 14.74
N GLN A 121 -3.83 -4.43 14.01
CA GLN A 121 -4.89 -3.82 13.21
C GLN A 121 -4.77 -4.20 11.72
N ASN A 122 -5.91 -4.19 11.04
CA ASN A 122 -5.98 -4.32 9.60
C ASN A 122 -6.02 -2.93 8.96
N LEU A 123 -4.94 -2.54 8.30
CA LEU A 123 -4.84 -1.26 7.61
C LEU A 123 -5.14 -1.44 6.11
N THR A 124 -6.35 -1.06 5.69
CA THR A 124 -6.74 -1.10 4.28
C THR A 124 -6.35 0.21 3.58
N ARG A 125 -5.80 0.07 2.37
CA ARG A 125 -5.42 1.17 1.48
C ARG A 125 -5.92 0.87 0.06
N PHE A 126 -6.13 1.91 -0.72
CA PHE A 126 -6.33 1.80 -2.16
C PHE A 126 -5.00 2.03 -2.86
N PHE A 127 -4.72 1.30 -3.92
CA PHE A 127 -3.51 1.50 -4.69
C PHE A 127 -3.79 1.60 -6.18
N ARG A 128 -2.86 2.26 -6.87
CA ARG A 128 -2.82 2.33 -8.33
C ARG A 128 -1.36 2.27 -8.78
N MET A 129 -1.09 1.43 -9.78
CA MET A 129 0.22 1.36 -10.43
C MET A 129 0.16 1.97 -11.83
N GLU A 130 1.18 2.73 -12.18
CA GLU A 130 1.37 3.33 -13.50
C GLU A 130 2.85 3.22 -13.87
N GLY A 131 3.21 2.14 -14.56
CA GLY A 131 4.61 1.83 -14.86
C GLY A 131 5.45 1.64 -13.59
N SER A 132 6.45 2.49 -13.39
CA SER A 132 7.31 2.47 -12.20
C SER A 132 6.73 3.22 -11.00
N LYS A 133 5.54 3.81 -11.12
CA LYS A 133 4.90 4.61 -10.08
C LYS A 133 3.83 3.83 -9.34
N LEU A 134 3.87 3.82 -8.01
CA LEU A 134 2.87 3.27 -7.12
C LEU A 134 2.26 4.41 -6.29
N THR A 135 0.95 4.59 -6.38
CA THR A 135 0.19 5.53 -5.56
C THR A 135 -0.65 4.75 -4.56
N ILE A 136 -0.54 5.09 -3.28
CA ILE A 136 -1.31 4.49 -2.19
C ILE A 136 -2.15 5.57 -1.53
N ARG A 137 -3.45 5.32 -1.37
CA ARG A 137 -4.40 6.23 -0.72
C ARG A 137 -5.00 5.59 0.52
N THR A 138 -5.14 6.38 1.57
CA THR A 138 -5.97 5.98 2.72
C THR A 138 -7.45 5.99 2.34
N PRO A 139 -8.32 5.22 2.99
CA PRO A 139 -9.73 5.55 3.09
C PRO A 139 -9.89 6.99 3.62
N GLU A 140 -11.07 7.57 3.44
CA GLU A 140 -11.41 8.82 4.11
C GLU A 140 -11.48 8.56 5.63
N ILE A 141 -10.74 9.32 6.40
CA ILE A 141 -10.68 9.19 7.86
C ILE A 141 -10.93 10.55 8.51
N VAL A 142 -11.45 10.54 9.74
CA VAL A 142 -11.47 11.77 10.56
C VAL A 142 -10.05 12.12 10.95
N SER A 143 -9.64 13.34 10.68
CA SER A 143 -8.27 13.79 10.93
C SER A 143 -7.99 13.94 12.41
N SER A 144 -6.87 13.38 12.88
CA SER A 144 -6.35 13.62 14.22
C SER A 144 -5.65 14.99 14.35
N VAL A 145 -5.23 15.57 13.22
CA VAL A 145 -4.50 16.85 13.17
C VAL A 145 -5.46 18.05 13.11
N ARG A 146 -6.62 17.85 12.46
CA ARG A 146 -7.69 18.86 12.34
C ARG A 146 -9.01 18.24 12.79
N PRO A 147 -9.35 18.30 14.07
CA PRO A 147 -10.57 17.69 14.60
C PRO A 147 -11.82 18.13 13.83
N GLY A 148 -12.69 17.19 13.50
CA GLY A 148 -13.94 17.45 12.78
C GLY A 148 -13.81 17.51 11.25
N GLN A 149 -12.60 17.55 10.69
CA GLN A 149 -12.37 17.45 9.24
C GLN A 149 -12.06 16.02 8.82
N LYS A 150 -12.55 15.64 7.65
CA LYS A 150 -12.15 14.39 7.01
C LYS A 150 -10.92 14.61 6.13
N ALA A 151 -10.12 13.57 6.00
CA ALA A 151 -8.88 13.64 5.24
C ALA A 151 -8.60 12.34 4.48
N VAL A 152 -7.91 12.48 3.35
CA VAL A 152 -7.37 11.39 2.55
C VAL A 152 -5.87 11.60 2.38
N GLY A 153 -5.08 10.66 2.88
CA GLY A 153 -3.65 10.59 2.63
C GLY A 153 -3.37 9.96 1.27
N THR A 154 -2.45 10.55 0.51
CA THR A 154 -1.96 10.01 -0.76
C THR A 154 -0.44 9.96 -0.71
N ILE A 155 0.11 8.75 -0.81
CA ILE A 155 1.55 8.49 -0.78
C ILE A 155 1.96 7.99 -2.16
N THR A 156 2.95 8.65 -2.75
CA THR A 156 3.48 8.29 -4.07
C THR A 156 4.87 7.71 -3.92
N PHE A 157 5.09 6.58 -4.56
CA PHE A 157 6.37 5.89 -4.61
C PHE A 157 6.82 5.69 -6.05
N GLU A 158 8.11 5.50 -6.21
CA GLU A 158 8.75 5.06 -7.46
C GLU A 158 9.53 3.77 -7.21
N ARG A 159 9.47 2.83 -8.16
CA ARG A 159 10.18 1.55 -8.05
C ARG A 159 11.69 1.78 -8.06
N GLU A 160 12.40 1.24 -7.07
CA GLU A 160 13.86 1.16 -7.11
C GLU A 160 14.28 0.00 -8.03
N ARG A 161 15.32 0.25 -8.83
CA ARG A 161 15.95 -0.75 -9.70
C ARG A 161 17.07 -1.48 -8.99
#